data_19992bfb1f8d563ec3662b73c7728fcb
#
_entry.id   19992bfb1f8d563ec3662b73c7728fcb
#
_cell.length_a   1.000
_cell.length_b   1.000
_cell.length_c   1.000
_cell.angle_alpha   90.00
_cell.angle_beta   90.00
_cell.angle_gamma   90.00
#
_symmetry.space_group_name_H-M   'P 1'
#
loop_
_entity.id
_entity.type
_entity.pdbx_description
1 polymer ?
#
loop_
_entity_poly.entity_id
_entity_poly.type
_entity_poly.pdbx_seq_one_letter_code
_entity_poly.pdbx_strand_id
1 'polypeptide(L)'
;MRQLIASLFAVLASVSLHASAVEVSFTPVTDGVYAYVGETGPRSYDNEGLNATIGLIDTPAGVVLIDSGATFQSARKIHEAIKKITSRPVRWVINTGGQDHRWLGNGYFIAQGAEVIAHASARADMQARAGDHIATLGATLKERAEGTVPALPTRFVEGSDTVLELGGITLALRYRGGGHTPGDMMVWLPGKKVLFSGDVVYVDRMLSVIPVSNTKAWLASFKAIEDLQPQYVVPGHGKVTTLTTARADTADYLVALRAHMKKAVDDGVDVSVAAKSFNAAPFMRLRNAADLMPGNGSRTYLELERE
;
A
#
# COMPACT_ATOMS: atom_id res chain seq x y z
N MET A 1 -62.28 -7.74 46.81
CA MET A 1 -61.55 -6.84 45.97
C MET A 1 -60.13 -7.41 45.77
N ARG A 2 -59.90 -8.11 44.63
CA ARG A 2 -58.57 -8.67 44.25
C ARG A 2 -58.02 -7.74 43.14
N GLN A 3 -56.92 -7.09 43.45
CA GLN A 3 -56.19 -6.31 42.45
C GLN A 3 -55.27 -7.24 41.64
N LEU A 4 -55.49 -7.30 40.31
CA LEU A 4 -54.57 -7.92 39.36
C LEU A 4 -53.47 -6.89 39.05
N ILE A 5 -52.22 -7.27 39.37
CA ILE A 5 -51.01 -6.55 38.92
C ILE A 5 -50.59 -7.22 37.62
N ALA A 6 -50.78 -6.48 36.51
CA ALA A 6 -50.25 -6.86 35.19
C ALA A 6 -48.79 -6.42 35.08
N SER A 7 -47.86 -7.37 35.11
CA SER A 7 -46.41 -7.11 34.86
C SER A 7 -46.17 -7.03 33.35
N LEU A 8 -45.82 -5.84 32.87
CA LEU A 8 -45.44 -5.59 31.48
C LEU A 8 -43.95 -5.94 31.32
N PHE A 9 -43.65 -7.04 30.66
CA PHE A 9 -42.28 -7.38 30.25
C PHE A 9 -41.95 -6.63 28.96
N ALA A 10 -41.12 -5.60 29.06
CA ALA A 10 -40.53 -4.95 27.89
C ALA A 10 -39.37 -5.82 27.38
N VAL A 11 -39.54 -6.45 26.22
CA VAL A 11 -38.48 -7.15 25.50
C VAL A 11 -37.66 -6.08 24.78
N LEU A 12 -36.50 -5.75 25.32
CA LEU A 12 -35.47 -4.97 24.63
C LEU A 12 -34.86 -5.84 23.52
N ALA A 13 -35.30 -5.63 22.29
CA ALA A 13 -34.62 -6.18 21.11
C ALA A 13 -33.29 -5.44 20.93
N SER A 14 -32.18 -6.04 21.30
CA SER A 14 -30.84 -5.57 20.98
C SER A 14 -30.63 -5.71 19.47
N VAL A 15 -30.74 -4.61 18.74
CA VAL A 15 -30.31 -4.53 17.34
C VAL A 15 -28.78 -4.55 17.36
N SER A 16 -28.19 -5.73 17.16
CA SER A 16 -26.76 -5.85 16.89
C SER A 16 -26.51 -5.25 15.50
N LEU A 17 -25.99 -4.01 15.45
CA LEU A 17 -25.42 -3.44 14.25
C LEU A 17 -24.18 -4.30 13.90
N HIS A 18 -24.36 -5.28 13.04
CA HIS A 18 -23.23 -5.97 12.43
C HIS A 18 -22.59 -4.98 11.47
N ALA A 19 -21.38 -4.51 11.77
CA ALA A 19 -20.55 -3.82 10.80
C ALA A 19 -20.44 -4.72 9.55
N SER A 20 -20.89 -4.22 8.41
CA SER A 20 -20.81 -4.97 7.15
C SER A 20 -19.35 -5.32 6.88
N ALA A 21 -19.07 -6.59 6.65
CA ALA A 21 -17.72 -7.03 6.32
C ALA A 21 -17.26 -6.36 5.03
N VAL A 22 -15.99 -5.90 4.98
CA VAL A 22 -15.44 -5.30 3.76
C VAL A 22 -15.48 -6.31 2.63
N GLU A 23 -16.10 -5.92 1.50
CA GLU A 23 -16.11 -6.71 0.29
C GLU A 23 -14.89 -6.34 -0.57
N VAL A 24 -14.08 -7.34 -0.93
CA VAL A 24 -13.01 -7.21 -1.91
C VAL A 24 -13.58 -7.49 -3.29
N SER A 25 -13.48 -6.51 -4.18
CA SER A 25 -13.90 -6.64 -5.58
C SER A 25 -12.84 -6.05 -6.49
N PHE A 26 -12.33 -6.86 -7.41
CA PHE A 26 -11.39 -6.42 -8.43
C PHE A 26 -12.11 -5.84 -9.63
N THR A 27 -11.66 -4.69 -10.11
CA THR A 27 -12.15 -4.04 -11.32
C THR A 27 -11.13 -4.16 -12.45
N PRO A 28 -11.56 -4.33 -13.72
CA PRO A 28 -10.65 -4.39 -14.85
C PRO A 28 -9.87 -3.08 -15.03
N VAL A 29 -8.55 -3.19 -15.24
CA VAL A 29 -7.66 -2.11 -15.69
C VAL A 29 -7.52 -2.17 -17.20
N THR A 30 -7.24 -3.36 -17.71
CA THR A 30 -7.23 -3.74 -19.12
C THR A 30 -7.41 -5.25 -19.19
N ASP A 31 -7.48 -5.82 -20.40
CA ASP A 31 -7.66 -7.26 -20.60
C ASP A 31 -6.64 -8.10 -19.79
N GLY A 32 -7.14 -9.02 -18.95
CA GLY A 32 -6.35 -9.87 -18.06
C GLY A 32 -5.65 -9.15 -16.89
N VAL A 33 -5.88 -7.84 -16.68
CA VAL A 33 -5.28 -7.06 -15.61
C VAL A 33 -6.37 -6.37 -14.80
N TYR A 34 -6.32 -6.52 -13.48
CA TYR A 34 -7.33 -6.00 -12.56
C TYR A 34 -6.69 -5.32 -11.37
N ALA A 35 -7.44 -4.47 -10.68
CA ALA A 35 -7.06 -3.85 -9.43
C ALA A 35 -8.22 -3.88 -8.42
N TYR A 36 -7.92 -4.22 -7.18
CA TYR A 36 -8.72 -3.87 -6.02
C TYR A 36 -8.25 -2.52 -5.50
N VAL A 37 -9.14 -1.60 -5.27
CA VAL A 37 -8.84 -0.28 -4.72
C VAL A 37 -9.39 -0.22 -3.30
N GLY A 38 -8.49 -0.21 -2.33
CA GLY A 38 -8.84 -0.06 -0.93
C GLY A 38 -9.25 1.37 -0.58
N GLU A 39 -9.81 1.55 0.61
CA GLU A 39 -10.17 2.88 1.11
C GLU A 39 -8.94 3.79 1.21
N THR A 40 -9.10 5.07 0.89
CA THR A 40 -8.05 6.08 1.00
C THR A 40 -7.88 6.63 2.43
N GLY A 41 -8.72 6.19 3.37
CA GLY A 41 -8.61 6.54 4.79
C GLY A 41 -7.43 5.85 5.50
N PRO A 42 -7.22 6.19 6.78
CA PRO A 42 -6.28 5.45 7.61
C PRO A 42 -6.77 4.01 7.81
N ARG A 43 -5.86 3.13 8.21
CA ARG A 43 -6.23 1.78 8.62
C ARG A 43 -7.16 1.85 9.82
N SER A 44 -8.23 1.06 9.79
CA SER A 44 -9.22 1.00 10.86
C SER A 44 -9.75 -0.42 11.03
N TYR A 45 -10.40 -0.66 12.16
CA TYR A 45 -11.15 -1.90 12.37
C TYR A 45 -12.16 -2.12 11.24
N ASP A 46 -12.93 -1.09 10.86
CA ASP A 46 -14.00 -1.20 9.87
C ASP A 46 -13.51 -1.55 8.46
N ASN A 47 -12.36 -0.99 8.03
CA ASN A 47 -11.79 -1.35 6.72
C ASN A 47 -10.89 -2.61 6.76
N GLU A 48 -10.79 -3.29 7.89
CA GLU A 48 -10.06 -4.56 8.07
C GLU A 48 -8.60 -4.52 7.58
N GLY A 49 -8.00 -3.34 7.55
CA GLY A 49 -6.67 -3.12 6.99
C GLY A 49 -6.58 -3.18 5.47
N LEU A 50 -7.72 -3.25 4.78
CA LEU A 50 -7.83 -3.30 3.31
C LEU A 50 -7.85 -1.87 2.72
N ASN A 51 -6.86 -1.06 3.08
CA ASN A 51 -6.72 0.34 2.68
C ASN A 51 -5.62 0.59 1.64
N ALA A 52 -5.13 -0.46 1.00
CA ALA A 52 -4.15 -0.40 -0.09
C ALA A 52 -4.75 -0.89 -1.40
N THR A 53 -4.14 -0.49 -2.50
CA THR A 53 -4.48 -1.00 -3.83
C THR A 53 -3.68 -2.27 -4.10
N ILE A 54 -4.36 -3.32 -4.57
CA ILE A 54 -3.81 -4.66 -4.86
C ILE A 54 -3.97 -4.92 -6.35
N GLY A 55 -2.91 -5.36 -7.01
CA GLY A 55 -2.95 -5.71 -8.42
C GLY A 55 -3.15 -7.20 -8.68
N LEU A 56 -3.77 -7.53 -9.82
CA LEU A 56 -3.99 -8.90 -10.27
C LEU A 56 -3.71 -8.99 -11.76
N ILE A 57 -2.91 -9.98 -12.16
CA ILE A 57 -2.69 -10.34 -13.57
C ILE A 57 -3.08 -11.80 -13.75
N ASP A 58 -4.10 -12.03 -14.56
CA ASP A 58 -4.55 -13.38 -14.92
C ASP A 58 -3.76 -13.87 -16.13
N THR A 59 -2.98 -14.93 -15.95
CA THR A 59 -2.13 -15.50 -16.99
C THR A 59 -2.56 -16.94 -17.34
N PRO A 60 -2.21 -17.47 -18.51
CA PRO A 60 -2.55 -18.85 -18.88
C PRO A 60 -2.10 -19.91 -17.88
N ALA A 61 -0.99 -19.71 -17.17
CA ALA A 61 -0.43 -20.70 -16.25
C ALA A 61 -0.78 -20.45 -14.77
N GLY A 62 -1.47 -19.36 -14.44
CA GLY A 62 -1.83 -18.98 -13.07
C GLY A 62 -1.86 -17.49 -12.87
N VAL A 63 -2.22 -17.07 -11.68
CA VAL A 63 -2.34 -15.66 -11.30
C VAL A 63 -1.03 -15.12 -10.75
N VAL A 64 -0.65 -13.91 -11.19
CA VAL A 64 0.33 -13.05 -10.52
C VAL A 64 -0.43 -12.02 -9.69
N LEU A 65 -0.27 -12.07 -8.38
CA LEU A 65 -0.83 -11.13 -7.43
C LEU A 65 0.24 -10.08 -7.07
N ILE A 66 -0.10 -8.80 -7.12
CA ILE A 66 0.76 -7.71 -6.71
C ILE A 66 0.31 -7.23 -5.34
N ASP A 67 1.15 -7.51 -4.34
CA ASP A 67 0.93 -7.36 -2.90
C ASP A 67 -0.10 -8.33 -2.30
N SER A 68 0.14 -8.75 -1.06
CA SER A 68 -0.62 -9.84 -0.43
C SER A 68 -1.66 -9.39 0.59
N GLY A 69 -1.72 -8.08 0.90
CA GLY A 69 -2.59 -7.56 1.95
C GLY A 69 -1.93 -7.50 3.33
N ALA A 70 -2.66 -6.92 4.30
CA ALA A 70 -2.16 -6.58 5.62
C ALA A 70 -2.27 -7.71 6.66
N THR A 71 -3.11 -8.71 6.45
CA THR A 71 -3.38 -9.79 7.41
C THR A 71 -3.64 -11.11 6.70
N PHE A 72 -3.57 -12.20 7.45
CA PHE A 72 -4.02 -13.51 6.97
C PHE A 72 -5.48 -13.48 6.50
N GLN A 73 -6.35 -12.78 7.23
CA GLN A 73 -7.77 -12.70 6.89
C GLN A 73 -8.03 -11.83 5.65
N SER A 74 -7.30 -10.71 5.50
CA SER A 74 -7.39 -9.89 4.28
C SER A 74 -6.87 -10.65 3.06
N ALA A 75 -5.78 -11.42 3.18
CA ALA A 75 -5.26 -12.28 2.12
C ALA A 75 -6.28 -13.34 1.67
N ARG A 76 -6.97 -13.96 2.62
CA ARG A 76 -8.07 -14.89 2.33
C ARG A 76 -9.20 -14.22 1.55
N LYS A 77 -9.64 -13.03 1.95
CA LYS A 77 -10.68 -12.27 1.24
C LYS A 77 -10.23 -11.89 -0.19
N ILE A 78 -8.97 -11.46 -0.34
CA ILE A 78 -8.38 -11.20 -1.65
C ILE A 78 -8.43 -12.45 -2.51
N HIS A 79 -8.04 -13.61 -1.98
CA HIS A 79 -8.07 -14.88 -2.71
C HIS A 79 -9.50 -15.29 -3.12
N GLU A 80 -10.49 -15.15 -2.23
CA GLU A 80 -11.89 -15.42 -2.58
C GLU A 80 -12.42 -14.48 -3.68
N ALA A 81 -11.97 -13.22 -3.68
CA ALA A 81 -12.31 -12.30 -4.76
C ALA A 81 -11.66 -12.69 -6.11
N ILE A 82 -10.41 -13.19 -6.08
CA ILE A 82 -9.72 -13.70 -7.27
C ILE A 82 -10.48 -14.87 -7.88
N LYS A 83 -11.01 -15.80 -7.07
CA LYS A 83 -11.80 -16.95 -7.54
C LYS A 83 -13.08 -16.56 -8.28
N LYS A 84 -13.60 -15.33 -8.06
CA LYS A 84 -14.74 -14.81 -8.83
C LYS A 84 -14.34 -14.39 -10.25
N ILE A 85 -13.05 -14.19 -10.53
CA ILE A 85 -12.51 -13.77 -11.84
C ILE A 85 -12.00 -14.97 -12.62
N THR A 86 -11.24 -15.85 -11.96
CA THR A 86 -10.59 -16.99 -12.61
C THR A 86 -10.51 -18.19 -11.66
N SER A 87 -10.57 -19.39 -12.23
CA SER A 87 -10.33 -20.63 -11.49
C SER A 87 -8.84 -20.99 -11.36
N ARG A 88 -7.94 -20.19 -11.97
CA ARG A 88 -6.50 -20.43 -11.93
C ARG A 88 -5.94 -20.13 -10.55
N PRO A 89 -4.98 -20.94 -10.04
CA PRO A 89 -4.38 -20.70 -8.74
C PRO A 89 -3.50 -19.44 -8.76
N VAL A 90 -3.37 -18.77 -7.60
CA VAL A 90 -2.32 -17.78 -7.38
C VAL A 90 -0.98 -18.51 -7.29
N ARG A 91 -0.15 -18.37 -8.31
CA ARG A 91 1.17 -18.99 -8.38
C ARG A 91 2.28 -18.08 -7.94
N TRP A 92 2.13 -16.79 -8.13
CA TRP A 92 3.14 -15.80 -7.80
C TRP A 92 2.51 -14.63 -7.06
N VAL A 93 3.20 -14.19 -6.02
CA VAL A 93 2.93 -12.93 -5.34
C VAL A 93 4.17 -12.07 -5.48
N ILE A 94 4.03 -10.81 -5.89
CA ILE A 94 5.13 -9.86 -5.96
C ILE A 94 4.88 -8.76 -4.94
N ASN A 95 5.68 -8.69 -3.87
CA ASN A 95 5.59 -7.60 -2.91
C ASN A 95 6.33 -6.38 -3.45
N THR A 96 5.62 -5.27 -3.56
CA THR A 96 6.18 -4.01 -4.08
C THR A 96 6.97 -3.23 -3.05
N GLY A 97 6.96 -3.61 -1.77
CA GLY A 97 7.70 -2.96 -0.71
C GLY A 97 7.61 -3.66 0.64
N GLY A 98 8.26 -3.09 1.66
CA GLY A 98 8.35 -3.63 3.02
C GLY A 98 7.26 -3.14 3.97
N GLN A 99 6.31 -2.30 3.53
CA GLN A 99 5.22 -1.86 4.38
C GLN A 99 4.22 -3.00 4.63
N ASP A 100 3.70 -3.09 5.84
CA ASP A 100 2.89 -4.20 6.35
C ASP A 100 1.78 -4.69 5.40
N HIS A 101 1.00 -3.76 4.82
CA HIS A 101 -0.09 -4.09 3.89
C HIS A 101 0.38 -4.60 2.51
N ARG A 102 1.71 -4.63 2.26
CA ARG A 102 2.29 -5.19 1.05
C ARG A 102 2.63 -6.68 1.21
N TRP A 103 2.94 -7.13 2.44
CA TRP A 103 3.56 -8.44 2.60
C TRP A 103 3.05 -9.32 3.76
N LEU A 104 2.32 -8.78 4.75
CA LEU A 104 1.92 -9.61 5.90
C LEU A 104 0.88 -10.69 5.57
N GLY A 105 0.24 -10.60 4.40
CA GLY A 105 -0.59 -11.67 3.84
C GLY A 105 0.19 -12.81 3.18
N ASN A 106 1.52 -12.73 3.07
CA ASN A 106 2.37 -13.72 2.38
C ASN A 106 2.16 -15.14 2.91
N GLY A 107 2.08 -15.31 4.24
CA GLY A 107 1.94 -16.62 4.88
C GLY A 107 0.71 -17.40 4.37
N TYR A 108 -0.38 -16.69 4.08
CA TYR A 108 -1.57 -17.31 3.48
C TYR A 108 -1.27 -17.87 2.08
N PHE A 109 -0.64 -17.08 1.19
CA PHE A 109 -0.39 -17.49 -0.19
C PHE A 109 0.73 -18.54 -0.29
N ILE A 110 1.76 -18.46 0.57
CA ILE A 110 2.80 -19.50 0.67
C ILE A 110 2.16 -20.85 1.05
N ALA A 111 1.25 -20.86 2.00
CA ALA A 111 0.52 -22.08 2.38
C ALA A 111 -0.37 -22.63 1.26
N GLN A 112 -0.75 -21.81 0.29
CA GLN A 112 -1.45 -22.21 -0.95
C GLN A 112 -0.49 -22.63 -2.09
N GLY A 113 0.83 -22.63 -1.85
CA GLY A 113 1.85 -23.03 -2.83
C GLY A 113 2.34 -21.91 -3.75
N ALA A 114 2.05 -20.66 -3.47
CA ALA A 114 2.56 -19.54 -4.25
C ALA A 114 4.04 -19.25 -3.95
N GLU A 115 4.82 -18.93 -4.99
CA GLU A 115 6.13 -18.29 -4.86
C GLU A 115 5.92 -16.81 -4.53
N VAL A 116 6.58 -16.30 -3.49
CA VAL A 116 6.52 -14.89 -3.11
C VAL A 116 7.86 -14.21 -3.43
N ILE A 117 7.80 -13.13 -4.20
CA ILE A 117 8.96 -12.43 -4.77
C ILE A 117 9.01 -11.00 -4.23
N ALA A 118 10.18 -10.54 -3.77
CA ALA A 118 10.44 -9.14 -3.42
C ALA A 118 11.86 -8.74 -3.79
N HIS A 119 12.16 -7.44 -3.72
CA HIS A 119 13.52 -6.95 -3.85
C HIS A 119 14.35 -7.25 -2.59
N ALA A 120 15.63 -7.61 -2.76
CA ALA A 120 16.50 -7.98 -1.64
C ALA A 120 16.62 -6.86 -0.58
N SER A 121 16.57 -5.60 -1.00
CA SER A 121 16.59 -4.44 -0.08
C SER A 121 15.40 -4.37 0.88
N ALA A 122 14.30 -5.09 0.61
CA ALA A 122 13.16 -5.17 1.53
C ALA A 122 13.41 -6.11 2.72
N ARG A 123 14.33 -7.09 2.59
CA ARG A 123 14.51 -8.17 3.56
C ARG A 123 14.79 -7.68 4.98
N ALA A 124 15.83 -6.84 5.12
CA ALA A 124 16.24 -6.34 6.44
C ALA A 124 15.15 -5.48 7.09
N ASP A 125 14.49 -4.62 6.31
CA ASP A 125 13.38 -3.78 6.76
C ASP A 125 12.18 -4.60 7.20
N MET A 126 11.74 -5.58 6.41
CA MET A 126 10.66 -6.51 6.77
C MET A 126 10.96 -7.25 8.08
N GLN A 127 12.18 -7.74 8.25
CA GLN A 127 12.60 -8.44 9.47
C GLN A 127 12.61 -7.52 10.69
N ALA A 128 13.19 -6.34 10.55
CA ALA A 128 13.32 -5.39 11.66
C ALA A 128 11.97 -4.88 12.16
N ARG A 129 11.02 -4.60 11.24
CA ARG A 129 9.72 -4.00 11.57
C ARG A 129 8.58 -5.01 11.74
N ALA A 130 8.82 -6.31 11.52
CA ALA A 130 7.76 -7.33 11.60
C ALA A 130 7.00 -7.30 12.94
N GLY A 131 7.71 -7.23 14.06
CA GLY A 131 7.12 -7.17 15.40
C GLY A 131 6.23 -5.94 15.59
N ASP A 132 6.71 -4.77 15.21
CA ASP A 132 5.97 -3.51 15.31
C ASP A 132 4.73 -3.49 14.41
N HIS A 133 4.84 -4.06 13.21
CA HIS A 133 3.72 -4.22 12.30
C HIS A 133 2.61 -5.09 12.93
N ILE A 134 2.97 -6.25 13.48
CA ILE A 134 1.99 -7.15 14.14
C ILE A 134 1.36 -6.48 15.37
N ALA A 135 2.15 -5.80 16.20
CA ALA A 135 1.63 -5.08 17.38
C ALA A 135 0.63 -3.99 16.98
N THR A 136 0.98 -3.20 15.95
CA THR A 136 0.11 -2.13 15.43
C THR A 136 -1.18 -2.70 14.82
N LEU A 137 -1.08 -3.79 14.04
CA LEU A 137 -2.25 -4.47 13.48
C LEU A 137 -3.15 -5.03 14.56
N GLY A 138 -2.59 -5.72 15.57
CA GLY A 138 -3.35 -6.25 16.70
C GLY A 138 -4.10 -5.16 17.46
N ALA A 139 -3.46 -4.03 17.74
CA ALA A 139 -4.09 -2.90 18.41
C ALA A 139 -5.23 -2.28 17.59
N THR A 140 -5.08 -2.20 16.26
CA THR A 140 -6.06 -1.54 15.38
C THR A 140 -7.18 -2.47 14.93
N LEU A 141 -6.85 -3.70 14.55
CA LEU A 141 -7.76 -4.66 13.89
C LEU A 141 -8.31 -5.72 14.84
N LYS A 142 -7.72 -5.87 16.02
CA LYS A 142 -8.12 -6.84 17.05
C LYS A 142 -8.16 -8.26 16.48
N GLU A 143 -9.28 -8.98 16.64
CA GLU A 143 -9.48 -10.35 16.12
C GLU A 143 -9.37 -10.44 14.59
N ARG A 144 -9.52 -9.34 13.85
CA ARG A 144 -9.32 -9.31 12.39
C ARG A 144 -7.85 -9.43 11.97
N ALA A 145 -6.91 -9.28 12.92
CA ALA A 145 -5.49 -9.54 12.73
C ALA A 145 -5.08 -10.96 13.11
N GLU A 146 -5.96 -11.75 13.74
CA GLU A 146 -5.64 -13.10 14.20
C GLU A 146 -5.19 -14.02 13.06
N GLY A 147 -4.23 -14.91 13.39
CA GLY A 147 -3.62 -15.83 12.43
C GLY A 147 -2.54 -15.18 11.53
N THR A 148 -2.32 -13.87 11.65
CA THR A 148 -1.29 -13.19 10.87
C THR A 148 0.09 -13.45 11.47
N VAL A 149 0.92 -14.18 10.75
CA VAL A 149 2.32 -14.46 11.10
C VAL A 149 3.20 -13.92 9.99
N PRO A 150 4.20 -13.08 10.29
CA PRO A 150 5.12 -12.57 9.28
C PRO A 150 5.84 -13.71 8.55
N ALA A 151 5.67 -13.78 7.24
CA ALA A 151 6.35 -14.74 6.37
C ALA A 151 7.09 -13.97 5.28
N LEU A 152 8.42 -14.05 5.32
CA LEU A 152 9.26 -13.38 4.32
C LEU A 152 9.01 -13.96 2.92
N PRO A 153 9.27 -13.17 1.86
CA PRO A 153 9.30 -13.66 0.49
C PRO A 153 10.19 -14.91 0.35
N THR A 154 9.74 -15.86 -0.47
CA THR A 154 10.47 -17.12 -0.74
C THR A 154 11.60 -16.93 -1.75
N ARG A 155 11.50 -15.86 -2.55
CA ARG A 155 12.52 -15.44 -3.52
C ARG A 155 12.80 -13.95 -3.42
N PHE A 156 14.07 -13.59 -3.41
CA PHE A 156 14.50 -12.20 -3.51
C PHE A 156 15.23 -11.96 -4.83
N VAL A 157 14.90 -10.87 -5.49
CA VAL A 157 15.58 -10.39 -6.69
C VAL A 157 16.53 -9.25 -6.32
N GLU A 158 17.57 -9.06 -7.12
CA GLU A 158 18.61 -8.04 -6.91
C GLU A 158 18.76 -7.18 -8.15
N GLY A 159 19.42 -6.03 -7.99
CA GLY A 159 19.72 -5.11 -9.06
C GLY A 159 18.58 -4.15 -9.39
N SER A 160 18.87 -3.19 -10.24
CA SER A 160 17.95 -2.09 -10.57
C SER A 160 16.82 -2.52 -11.50
N ASP A 161 17.06 -3.53 -12.32
CA ASP A 161 16.16 -4.01 -13.38
C ASP A 161 16.23 -5.53 -13.45
N THR A 162 15.10 -6.19 -13.17
CA THR A 162 14.97 -7.64 -13.27
C THR A 162 13.80 -7.96 -14.18
N VAL A 163 14.02 -8.83 -15.16
CA VAL A 163 12.96 -9.32 -16.04
C VAL A 163 12.55 -10.71 -15.57
N LEU A 164 11.24 -10.94 -15.44
CA LEU A 164 10.65 -12.21 -15.09
C LEU A 164 9.69 -12.66 -16.20
N GLU A 165 9.80 -13.94 -16.54
CA GLU A 165 8.81 -14.62 -17.39
C GLU A 165 7.92 -15.46 -16.48
N LEU A 166 6.70 -14.98 -16.23
CA LEU A 166 5.75 -15.62 -15.34
C LEU A 166 4.45 -15.93 -16.10
N GLY A 167 4.09 -17.21 -16.16
CA GLY A 167 2.81 -17.61 -16.77
C GLY A 167 2.65 -17.28 -18.25
N GLY A 168 3.74 -17.07 -18.97
CA GLY A 168 3.73 -16.69 -20.39
C GLY A 168 3.65 -15.19 -20.64
N ILE A 169 3.88 -14.38 -19.62
CA ILE A 169 3.99 -12.93 -19.74
C ILE A 169 5.35 -12.44 -19.23
N THR A 170 5.84 -11.38 -19.85
CA THR A 170 7.06 -10.67 -19.41
C THR A 170 6.70 -9.56 -18.43
N LEU A 171 7.31 -9.58 -17.24
CA LEU A 171 7.26 -8.51 -16.25
C LEU A 171 8.66 -7.94 -16.03
N ALA A 172 8.76 -6.63 -15.89
CA ALA A 172 10.00 -5.96 -15.54
C ALA A 172 9.88 -5.32 -14.16
N LEU A 173 10.68 -5.81 -13.21
CA LEU A 173 10.77 -5.24 -11.87
C LEU A 173 11.78 -4.10 -11.91
N ARG A 174 11.39 -2.93 -11.39
CA ARG A 174 12.19 -1.71 -11.40
C ARG A 174 12.45 -1.23 -9.96
N TYR A 175 13.71 -1.22 -9.57
CA TYR A 175 14.17 -0.70 -8.27
C TYR A 175 15.07 0.51 -8.46
N ARG A 176 14.87 1.57 -7.68
CA ARG A 176 15.66 2.83 -7.78
C ARG A 176 16.07 3.37 -6.41
N GLY A 177 16.32 2.47 -5.46
CA GLY A 177 16.76 2.83 -4.11
C GLY A 177 15.62 2.91 -3.09
N GLY A 178 14.42 2.49 -3.45
CA GLY A 178 13.25 2.55 -2.58
C GLY A 178 12.48 3.87 -2.67
N GLY A 179 11.87 4.26 -1.57
CA GLY A 179 11.07 5.49 -1.48
C GLY A 179 10.38 5.59 -0.13
N HIS A 180 9.14 5.11 -0.03
CA HIS A 180 8.41 4.99 1.24
C HIS A 180 9.07 3.99 2.18
N THR A 181 9.53 2.86 1.62
CA THR A 181 10.38 1.89 2.32
C THR A 181 11.65 1.57 1.51
N PRO A 182 12.72 1.03 2.15
CA PRO A 182 13.97 0.73 1.46
C PRO A 182 13.83 -0.25 0.29
N GLY A 183 12.84 -1.13 0.34
CA GLY A 183 12.63 -2.18 -0.65
C GLY A 183 11.58 -1.89 -1.70
N ASP A 184 11.07 -0.64 -1.79
CA ASP A 184 10.03 -0.32 -2.75
C ASP A 184 10.53 -0.51 -4.18
N MET A 185 9.81 -1.35 -4.92
CA MET A 185 10.05 -1.60 -6.33
C MET A 185 8.73 -1.58 -7.11
N MET A 186 8.83 -1.28 -8.38
CA MET A 186 7.68 -1.20 -9.28
C MET A 186 7.63 -2.43 -10.17
N VAL A 187 6.42 -2.86 -10.51
CA VAL A 187 6.18 -3.97 -11.45
C VAL A 187 5.63 -3.40 -12.75
N TRP A 188 6.41 -3.47 -13.79
CA TRP A 188 6.06 -2.98 -15.13
C TRP A 188 5.63 -4.14 -16.02
N LEU A 189 4.45 -4.04 -16.63
CA LEU A 189 3.92 -4.97 -17.63
C LEU A 189 3.98 -4.29 -19.02
N PRO A 190 5.10 -4.43 -19.77
CA PRO A 190 5.35 -3.66 -20.97
C PRO A 190 4.34 -3.93 -22.08
N GLY A 191 3.90 -5.18 -22.25
CA GLY A 191 2.94 -5.58 -23.27
C GLY A 191 1.55 -4.94 -23.14
N LYS A 192 1.22 -4.41 -21.95
CA LYS A 192 -0.07 -3.74 -21.66
C LYS A 192 0.10 -2.28 -21.24
N LYS A 193 1.34 -1.81 -21.13
CA LYS A 193 1.69 -0.47 -20.60
C LYS A 193 1.05 -0.17 -19.24
N VAL A 194 0.99 -1.19 -18.36
CA VAL A 194 0.48 -1.10 -16.98
C VAL A 194 1.65 -1.11 -16.02
N LEU A 195 1.67 -0.14 -15.11
CA LEU A 195 2.62 -0.07 -14.02
C LEU A 195 1.90 -0.26 -12.69
N PHE A 196 2.34 -1.23 -11.89
CA PHE A 196 2.00 -1.33 -10.47
C PHE A 196 3.14 -0.70 -9.68
N SER A 197 2.85 0.42 -9.04
CA SER A 197 3.90 1.25 -8.45
C SER A 197 4.15 0.95 -6.97
N GLY A 198 3.27 0.19 -6.30
CA GLY A 198 3.31 0.11 -4.85
C GLY A 198 3.31 1.50 -4.23
N ASP A 199 3.93 1.64 -3.07
CA ASP A 199 3.98 2.90 -2.30
C ASP A 199 4.89 3.98 -2.89
N VAL A 200 5.38 3.80 -4.12
CA VAL A 200 6.02 4.89 -4.89
C VAL A 200 4.97 5.91 -5.34
N VAL A 201 3.70 5.50 -5.56
CA VAL A 201 2.61 6.40 -5.97
C VAL A 201 1.43 6.30 -5.02
N TYR A 202 1.01 7.46 -4.55
CA TYR A 202 -0.23 7.70 -3.81
C TYR A 202 -1.10 8.67 -4.62
N VAL A 203 -2.38 8.36 -4.77
CA VAL A 203 -3.37 9.28 -5.35
C VAL A 203 -4.60 9.36 -4.47
N ASP A 204 -5.38 10.44 -4.60
CA ASP A 204 -6.59 10.72 -3.81
C ASP A 204 -6.33 10.83 -2.29
N ARG A 205 -5.14 10.49 -1.80
CA ARG A 205 -4.72 10.64 -0.41
C ARG A 205 -3.28 11.13 -0.31
N MET A 206 -2.95 11.76 0.82
CA MET A 206 -1.60 12.18 1.13
C MET A 206 -0.71 10.94 1.37
N LEU A 207 0.49 10.96 0.78
CA LEU A 207 1.55 10.00 1.11
C LEU A 207 2.06 10.20 2.54
N SER A 208 2.67 9.17 3.10
CA SER A 208 3.28 9.24 4.43
C SER A 208 4.79 9.08 4.34
N VAL A 209 5.54 10.08 4.76
CA VAL A 209 6.97 9.94 4.99
C VAL A 209 7.14 9.32 6.38
N ILE A 210 7.70 8.12 6.46
CA ILE A 210 7.94 7.37 7.70
C ILE A 210 9.44 7.36 8.06
N PRO A 211 9.85 6.93 9.25
CA PRO A 211 11.26 7.01 9.67
C PRO A 211 12.27 6.32 8.74
N VAL A 212 11.84 5.31 7.98
CA VAL A 212 12.70 4.57 7.03
C VAL A 212 12.57 5.07 5.60
N SER A 213 11.74 6.09 5.34
CA SER A 213 11.59 6.68 4.01
C SER A 213 12.85 7.44 3.60
N ASN A 214 13.08 7.46 2.29
CA ASN A 214 14.09 8.29 1.66
C ASN A 214 13.44 9.09 0.52
N THR A 215 13.17 10.37 0.77
CA THR A 215 12.41 11.21 -0.17
C THR A 215 13.18 11.52 -1.44
N LYS A 216 14.51 11.49 -1.41
CA LYS A 216 15.38 11.64 -2.60
C LYS A 216 15.30 10.41 -3.50
N ALA A 217 15.46 9.21 -2.92
CA ALA A 217 15.30 7.94 -3.66
C ALA A 217 13.85 7.79 -4.17
N TRP A 218 12.86 8.29 -3.41
CA TRP A 218 11.47 8.28 -3.83
C TRP A 218 11.24 9.07 -5.12
N LEU A 219 11.83 10.27 -5.23
CA LEU A 219 11.80 11.04 -6.47
C LEU A 219 12.54 10.37 -7.62
N ALA A 220 13.65 9.66 -7.35
CA ALA A 220 14.34 8.86 -8.36
C ALA A 220 13.48 7.69 -8.85
N SER A 221 12.76 7.02 -7.94
CA SER A 221 11.79 5.97 -8.27
C SER A 221 10.65 6.53 -9.11
N PHE A 222 10.12 7.71 -8.74
CA PHE A 222 9.06 8.35 -9.52
C PHE A 222 9.56 8.77 -10.92
N LYS A 223 10.78 9.29 -11.04
CA LYS A 223 11.38 9.61 -12.34
C LYS A 223 11.44 8.39 -13.27
N ALA A 224 11.75 7.22 -12.74
CA ALA A 224 11.73 5.98 -13.53
C ALA A 224 10.31 5.63 -14.03
N ILE A 225 9.25 6.01 -13.31
CA ILE A 225 7.86 5.88 -13.79
C ILE A 225 7.63 6.79 -14.99
N GLU A 226 8.11 8.04 -14.93
CA GLU A 226 7.99 8.99 -16.03
C GLU A 226 8.68 8.47 -17.30
N ASP A 227 9.87 7.84 -17.15
CA ASP A 227 10.63 7.32 -18.28
C ASP A 227 9.93 6.13 -18.97
N LEU A 228 9.10 5.35 -18.23
CA LEU A 228 8.33 4.25 -18.77
C LEU A 228 7.10 4.69 -19.57
N GLN A 229 6.58 5.90 -19.35
CA GLN A 229 5.37 6.44 -20.00
C GLN A 229 4.18 5.44 -19.95
N PRO A 230 3.77 4.99 -18.72
CA PRO A 230 2.70 4.03 -18.60
C PRO A 230 1.37 4.61 -19.09
N GLN A 231 0.55 3.76 -19.69
CA GLN A 231 -0.84 4.11 -20.03
C GLN A 231 -1.73 4.05 -18.79
N TYR A 232 -1.45 3.09 -17.91
CA TYR A 232 -2.17 2.90 -16.64
C TYR A 232 -1.17 2.82 -15.49
N VAL A 233 -1.42 3.59 -14.44
CA VAL A 233 -0.71 3.50 -13.16
C VAL A 233 -1.67 2.91 -12.14
N VAL A 234 -1.33 1.74 -11.60
CA VAL A 234 -1.99 1.13 -10.44
C VAL A 234 -1.17 1.56 -9.22
N PRO A 235 -1.64 2.56 -8.45
CA PRO A 235 -0.88 3.12 -7.34
C PRO A 235 -0.88 2.19 -6.13
N GLY A 236 -0.03 2.47 -5.14
CA GLY A 236 -0.10 1.80 -3.85
C GLY A 236 -1.36 2.14 -3.06
N HIS A 237 -1.85 3.36 -3.22
CA HIS A 237 -3.08 3.83 -2.60
C HIS A 237 -3.86 4.73 -3.56
N GLY A 238 -5.20 4.59 -3.52
CA GLY A 238 -6.11 5.32 -4.38
C GLY A 238 -6.43 4.58 -5.68
N LYS A 239 -7.18 5.22 -6.55
CA LYS A 239 -7.70 4.59 -7.77
C LYS A 239 -6.64 4.44 -8.87
N VAL A 240 -6.85 3.50 -9.78
CA VAL A 240 -6.09 3.40 -11.03
C VAL A 240 -6.12 4.75 -11.76
N THR A 241 -4.98 5.20 -12.22
CA THR A 241 -4.81 6.58 -12.65
C THR A 241 -3.87 6.73 -13.85
N THR A 242 -3.66 7.97 -14.26
CA THR A 242 -2.70 8.37 -15.30
C THR A 242 -1.40 8.86 -14.66
N LEU A 243 -0.32 8.92 -15.47
CA LEU A 243 0.94 9.51 -15.05
C LEU A 243 0.78 10.97 -14.58
N THR A 244 -0.06 11.76 -15.26
CA THR A 244 -0.32 13.16 -14.90
C THR A 244 -0.90 13.30 -13.49
N THR A 245 -1.90 12.50 -13.14
CA THR A 245 -2.50 12.54 -11.80
C THR A 245 -1.53 12.00 -10.75
N ALA A 246 -0.82 10.89 -11.05
CA ALA A 246 0.20 10.34 -10.15
C ALA A 246 1.28 11.39 -9.82
N ARG A 247 1.73 12.16 -10.83
CA ARG A 247 2.67 13.25 -10.65
C ARG A 247 2.12 14.34 -9.73
N ALA A 248 0.92 14.84 -10.02
CA ALA A 248 0.29 15.94 -9.27
C ALA A 248 0.02 15.58 -7.79
N ASP A 249 -0.27 14.30 -7.49
CA ASP A 249 -0.60 13.87 -6.13
C ASP A 249 0.64 13.42 -5.34
N THR A 250 1.67 12.90 -6.02
CA THR A 250 2.84 12.32 -5.36
C THR A 250 4.12 13.14 -5.59
N ALA A 251 4.59 13.24 -6.84
CA ALA A 251 5.89 13.82 -7.14
C ALA A 251 5.94 15.33 -6.87
N ASP A 252 4.92 16.07 -7.31
CA ASP A 252 4.86 17.53 -7.13
C ASP A 252 4.83 17.90 -5.64
N TYR A 253 4.15 17.08 -4.79
CA TYR A 253 4.19 17.24 -3.36
C TYR A 253 5.61 17.00 -2.79
N LEU A 254 6.27 15.91 -3.14
CA LEU A 254 7.62 15.61 -2.66
C LEU A 254 8.63 16.66 -3.11
N VAL A 255 8.53 17.14 -4.35
CA VAL A 255 9.38 18.22 -4.87
C VAL A 255 9.18 19.50 -4.06
N ALA A 256 7.94 19.94 -3.87
CA ALA A 256 7.63 21.14 -3.10
C ALA A 256 8.08 21.01 -1.63
N LEU A 257 7.82 19.85 -1.01
CA LEU A 257 8.20 19.60 0.37
C LEU A 257 9.72 19.63 0.55
N ARG A 258 10.48 18.92 -0.29
CA ARG A 258 11.95 18.91 -0.22
C ARG A 258 12.54 20.28 -0.47
N ALA A 259 12.03 21.03 -1.44
CA ALA A 259 12.51 22.38 -1.74
C ALA A 259 12.31 23.34 -0.54
N HIS A 260 11.14 23.29 0.10
CA HIS A 260 10.83 24.10 1.28
C HIS A 260 11.71 23.70 2.49
N MET A 261 11.81 22.40 2.77
CA MET A 261 12.60 21.92 3.90
C MET A 261 14.11 22.15 3.70
N LYS A 262 14.62 21.98 2.45
CA LYS A 262 16.02 22.27 2.13
C LYS A 262 16.37 23.76 2.41
N LYS A 263 15.50 24.66 1.96
CA LYS A 263 15.67 26.09 2.24
C LYS A 263 15.69 26.37 3.76
N ALA A 264 14.78 25.73 4.51
CA ALA A 264 14.71 25.90 5.95
C ALA A 264 15.97 25.39 6.67
N VAL A 265 16.52 24.24 6.24
CA VAL A 265 17.81 23.71 6.73
C VAL A 265 18.94 24.67 6.44
N ASP A 266 19.06 25.17 5.21
CA ASP A 266 20.11 26.09 4.79
C ASP A 266 20.06 27.44 5.53
N ASP A 267 18.85 27.90 5.86
CA ASP A 267 18.60 29.14 6.61
C ASP A 267 18.69 28.95 8.14
N GLY A 268 18.89 27.74 8.65
CA GLY A 268 18.92 27.43 10.09
C GLY A 268 17.57 27.61 10.79
N VAL A 269 16.46 27.47 10.08
CA VAL A 269 15.11 27.59 10.63
C VAL A 269 14.76 26.31 11.39
N ASP A 270 14.23 26.46 12.62
CA ASP A 270 13.78 25.31 13.44
C ASP A 270 12.79 24.40 12.71
N VAL A 271 12.95 23.09 12.87
CA VAL A 271 12.15 22.07 12.20
C VAL A 271 10.64 22.25 12.40
N SER A 272 10.23 22.66 13.61
CA SER A 272 8.80 22.86 13.91
C SER A 272 8.23 24.10 13.22
N VAL A 273 9.05 25.14 13.05
CA VAL A 273 8.69 26.35 12.29
C VAL A 273 8.63 26.01 10.80
N ALA A 274 9.64 25.32 10.28
CA ALA A 274 9.70 24.89 8.89
C ALA A 274 8.48 24.03 8.50
N ALA A 275 8.13 23.02 9.33
CA ALA A 275 6.98 22.15 9.06
C ALA A 275 5.64 22.91 9.04
N LYS A 276 5.48 23.92 9.91
CA LYS A 276 4.26 24.75 9.98
C LYS A 276 4.16 25.78 8.85
N SER A 277 5.29 26.24 8.32
CA SER A 277 5.33 27.29 7.28
C SER A 277 5.24 26.73 5.86
N PHE A 278 5.20 25.41 5.68
CA PHE A 278 5.01 24.79 4.37
C PHE A 278 3.68 25.19 3.75
N ASN A 279 3.69 25.67 2.49
CA ASN A 279 2.46 25.99 1.79
C ASN A 279 1.74 24.71 1.36
N ALA A 280 0.84 24.25 2.20
CA ALA A 280 0.07 23.03 2.03
C ALA A 280 -1.13 23.17 1.08
N ALA A 281 -1.56 24.40 0.75
CA ALA A 281 -2.81 24.68 0.05
C ALA A 281 -3.04 23.85 -1.23
N PRO A 282 -2.06 23.65 -2.14
CA PRO A 282 -2.25 22.84 -3.35
C PRO A 282 -2.58 21.37 -3.10
N PHE A 283 -2.21 20.85 -1.91
CA PHE A 283 -2.28 19.43 -1.56
C PHE A 283 -3.38 19.09 -0.54
N MET A 284 -4.08 20.10 -0.01
CA MET A 284 -5.15 19.90 0.99
C MET A 284 -6.36 19.13 0.46
N ARG A 285 -6.47 18.98 -0.87
CA ARG A 285 -7.47 18.11 -1.53
C ARG A 285 -7.24 16.62 -1.29
N LEU A 286 -6.02 16.23 -0.92
CA LEU A 286 -5.67 14.83 -0.68
C LEU A 286 -6.16 14.41 0.70
N ARG A 287 -6.85 13.26 0.77
CA ARG A 287 -7.36 12.75 2.05
C ARG A 287 -6.21 12.56 3.06
N ASN A 288 -6.45 12.83 4.30
CA ASN A 288 -5.49 12.79 5.42
C ASN A 288 -4.33 13.80 5.31
N ALA A 289 -4.42 14.81 4.44
CA ALA A 289 -3.36 15.80 4.27
C ALA A 289 -3.03 16.54 5.58
N ALA A 290 -4.06 17.04 6.28
CA ALA A 290 -3.89 17.78 7.53
C ALA A 290 -3.16 16.96 8.62
N ASP A 291 -3.42 15.65 8.68
CA ASP A 291 -2.84 14.76 9.69
C ASP A 291 -1.41 14.35 9.36
N LEU A 292 -1.08 14.15 8.08
CA LEU A 292 0.20 13.58 7.66
C LEU A 292 1.27 14.64 7.35
N MET A 293 0.89 15.81 6.84
CA MET A 293 1.86 16.83 6.40
C MET A 293 2.83 17.30 7.49
N PRO A 294 2.43 17.53 8.76
CA PRO A 294 3.37 17.95 9.78
C PRO A 294 4.48 16.91 10.02
N GLY A 295 4.10 15.62 10.07
CA GLY A 295 5.05 14.51 10.19
C GLY A 295 5.94 14.35 8.95
N ASN A 296 5.37 14.49 7.76
CA ASN A 296 6.12 14.47 6.51
C ASN A 296 7.16 15.58 6.47
N GLY A 297 6.78 16.81 6.86
CA GLY A 297 7.67 17.95 6.94
C GLY A 297 8.85 17.72 7.87
N SER A 298 8.58 17.32 9.11
CA SER A 298 9.62 17.09 10.11
C SER A 298 10.59 15.99 9.69
N ARG A 299 10.10 14.88 9.13
CA ARG A 299 10.97 13.77 8.69
C ARG A 299 11.82 14.13 7.47
N THR A 300 11.23 14.85 6.51
CA THR A 300 11.98 15.34 5.35
C THR A 300 13.05 16.37 5.75
N TYR A 301 12.76 17.23 6.73
CA TYR A 301 13.76 18.16 7.27
C TYR A 301 14.95 17.39 7.87
N LEU A 302 14.67 16.41 8.76
CA LEU A 302 15.71 15.60 9.40
C LEU A 302 16.50 14.72 8.41
N GLU A 303 15.90 14.30 7.30
CA GLU A 303 16.62 13.64 6.20
C GLU A 303 17.62 14.61 5.57
N LEU A 304 17.18 15.83 5.25
CA LEU A 304 17.99 16.85 4.58
C LEU A 304 19.13 17.40 5.42
N GLU A 305 19.00 17.45 6.75
CA GLU A 305 20.10 17.80 7.66
C GLU A 305 21.27 16.81 7.58
N ARG A 306 21.03 15.58 7.10
CA ARG A 306 22.03 14.52 7.02
C ARG A 306 22.60 14.32 5.61
N GLU A 307 22.04 14.99 4.62
CA GLU A 307 22.54 14.98 3.23
C GLU A 307 23.72 15.93 3.05
#